data_bedde4ba47a0e1147e931ffdec7877eb
#
_entry.id   bedde4ba47a0e1147e931ffdec7877eb
#
_cell.length_a   1.000
_cell.length_b   1.000
_cell.length_c   1.000
_cell.angle_alpha   90.00
_cell.angle_beta   90.00
_cell.angle_gamma   90.00
#
_symmetry.space_group_name_H-M   'P 1'
#
loop_
_entity.id
_entity.type
_entity.pdbx_description
1 polymer ?
#
loop_
_entity_poly.entity_id
_entity_poly.type
_entity_poly.pdbx_seq_one_letter_code
_entity_poly.pdbx_strand_id
1 'polypeptide(L)'
;LTLGSVVVAIVYPAVLMAQVRDFAALLTVLAWPIGAGLILEGAGLIAHARDLVRRGGEAAASHMEQCTTFGKTYILRNCGIALGLALVVALAIAQPVGIAGLWAWIFTAALIVATAVIGRALFYVLVIPTTMPGAFFWRNKGFEEHARKTGLAKMPQVGVLPDAH
;
A
#
# COMPACT_ATOMS: atom_id res chain seq x y z
N LEU A 1 2.67 7.18 11.67
CA LEU A 1 1.57 7.40 12.61
C LEU A 1 0.67 6.16 12.69
N THR A 2 0.10 5.70 11.56
CA THR A 2 -0.86 4.59 11.48
C THR A 2 -0.36 3.30 12.12
N LEU A 3 0.83 2.81 11.73
CA LEU A 3 1.38 1.56 12.25
C LEU A 3 1.70 1.62 13.75
N GLY A 4 2.21 2.76 14.24
CA GLY A 4 2.45 2.95 15.67
C GLY A 4 1.15 2.89 16.48
N SER A 5 0.10 3.57 16.02
CA SER A 5 -1.21 3.52 16.67
C SER A 5 -1.84 2.13 16.62
N VAL A 6 -1.64 1.37 15.53
CA VAL A 6 -2.09 -0.02 15.39
C VAL A 6 -1.40 -0.93 16.41
N VAL A 7 -0.09 -0.80 16.61
CA VAL A 7 0.65 -1.58 17.62
C VAL A 7 0.12 -1.29 19.02
N VAL A 8 -0.08 -0.03 19.37
CA VAL A 8 -0.67 0.34 20.67
C VAL A 8 -2.09 -0.20 20.81
N ALA A 9 -2.90 -0.14 19.73
CA ALA A 9 -4.27 -0.65 19.73
C ALA A 9 -4.37 -2.18 19.88
N ILE A 10 -3.31 -2.93 19.65
CA ILE A 10 -3.27 -4.37 19.88
C ILE A 10 -2.70 -4.71 21.26
N VAL A 11 -1.52 -4.16 21.59
CA VAL A 11 -0.76 -4.56 22.77
C VAL A 11 -1.45 -4.07 24.05
N TYR A 12 -1.87 -2.81 24.08
CA TYR A 12 -2.41 -2.21 25.30
C TYR A 12 -3.77 -2.80 25.73
N PRO A 13 -4.75 -3.05 24.81
CA PRO A 13 -5.99 -3.74 25.18
C PRO A 13 -5.76 -5.17 25.68
N ALA A 14 -4.79 -5.89 25.13
CA ALA A 14 -4.46 -7.23 25.63
C ALA A 14 -3.99 -7.18 27.10
N VAL A 15 -3.20 -6.17 27.46
CA VAL A 15 -2.78 -5.93 28.85
C VAL A 15 -3.96 -5.51 29.72
N LEU A 16 -4.84 -4.63 29.25
CA LEU A 16 -6.03 -4.21 29.99
C LEU A 16 -7.02 -5.35 30.22
N MET A 17 -7.20 -6.23 29.22
CA MET A 17 -8.02 -7.44 29.40
C MET A 17 -7.47 -8.36 30.49
N ALA A 18 -6.14 -8.53 30.55
CA ALA A 18 -5.51 -9.30 31.62
C ALA A 18 -5.74 -8.67 33.00
N GLN A 19 -6.02 -7.36 33.07
CA GLN A 19 -6.35 -6.61 34.31
C GLN A 19 -7.86 -6.44 34.53
N VAL A 20 -8.72 -7.06 33.69
CA VAL A 20 -10.19 -6.95 33.75
C VAL A 20 -10.66 -5.48 33.63
N ARG A 21 -9.97 -4.68 32.82
CA ARG A 21 -10.33 -3.29 32.55
C ARG A 21 -10.96 -3.12 31.16
N ASP A 22 -11.85 -2.13 31.07
CA ASP A 22 -12.46 -1.78 29.77
C ASP A 22 -11.45 -1.06 28.88
N PHE A 23 -11.35 -1.53 27.63
CA PHE A 23 -10.44 -0.97 26.61
C PHE A 23 -11.19 -0.25 25.48
N ALA A 24 -12.53 -0.27 25.46
CA ALA A 24 -13.31 0.30 24.35
C ALA A 24 -13.04 1.81 24.17
N ALA A 25 -13.00 2.56 25.25
CA ALA A 25 -12.73 3.99 25.19
C ALA A 25 -11.35 4.31 24.59
N LEU A 26 -10.31 3.52 24.95
CA LEU A 26 -8.98 3.67 24.37
C LEU A 26 -8.97 3.39 22.86
N LEU A 27 -9.60 2.30 22.43
CA LEU A 27 -9.65 1.92 21.03
C LEU A 27 -10.40 2.96 20.19
N THR A 28 -11.45 3.55 20.72
CA THR A 28 -12.16 4.67 20.09
C THR A 28 -11.26 5.88 19.90
N VAL A 29 -10.44 6.24 20.90
CA VAL A 29 -9.46 7.33 20.76
C VAL A 29 -8.39 6.99 19.73
N LEU A 30 -7.87 5.76 19.72
CA LEU A 30 -6.85 5.32 18.77
C LEU A 30 -7.38 5.19 17.33
N ALA A 31 -8.68 5.00 17.13
CA ALA A 31 -9.30 5.00 15.81
C ALA A 31 -9.04 6.30 15.03
N TRP A 32 -9.00 7.45 15.70
CA TRP A 32 -8.76 8.74 15.05
C TRP A 32 -7.38 8.84 14.38
N PRO A 33 -6.25 8.60 15.06
CA PRO A 33 -4.94 8.67 14.42
C PRO A 33 -4.74 7.54 13.40
N ILE A 34 -5.35 6.37 13.58
CA ILE A 34 -5.32 5.29 12.58
C ILE A 34 -6.09 5.73 11.33
N GLY A 35 -7.32 6.20 11.48
CA GLY A 35 -8.16 6.67 10.38
C GLY A 35 -7.54 7.85 9.62
N ALA A 36 -7.05 8.86 10.34
CA ALA A 36 -6.35 10.00 9.75
C ALA A 36 -5.10 9.54 8.95
N GLY A 37 -4.34 8.59 9.49
CA GLY A 37 -3.18 8.01 8.81
C GLY A 37 -3.55 7.31 7.51
N LEU A 38 -4.63 6.51 7.50
CA LEU A 38 -5.12 5.82 6.30
C LEU A 38 -5.65 6.81 5.25
N ILE A 39 -6.34 7.87 5.67
CA ILE A 39 -6.79 8.94 4.76
C ILE A 39 -5.59 9.65 4.11
N LEU A 40 -4.59 10.02 4.89
CA LEU A 40 -3.37 10.67 4.39
C LEU A 40 -2.60 9.74 3.45
N GLU A 41 -2.49 8.44 3.76
CA GLU A 41 -1.87 7.45 2.90
C GLU A 41 -2.62 7.31 1.57
N GLY A 42 -3.94 7.16 1.61
CA GLY A 42 -4.77 7.07 0.41
C GLY A 42 -4.70 8.33 -0.46
N ALA A 43 -4.80 9.52 0.14
CA ALA A 43 -4.65 10.80 -0.56
C ALA A 43 -3.26 10.95 -1.16
N GLY A 44 -2.21 10.57 -0.44
CA GLY A 44 -0.83 10.58 -0.90
C GLY A 44 -0.62 9.67 -2.11
N LEU A 45 -1.20 8.47 -2.10
CA LEU A 45 -1.12 7.54 -3.23
C LEU A 45 -1.82 8.08 -4.48
N ILE A 46 -2.99 8.70 -4.33
CA ILE A 46 -3.72 9.33 -5.45
C ILE A 46 -2.91 10.52 -6.00
N ALA A 47 -2.39 11.38 -5.13
CA ALA A 47 -1.56 12.51 -5.53
C ALA A 47 -0.30 12.04 -6.26
N HIS A 48 0.38 11.01 -5.72
CA HIS A 48 1.58 10.44 -6.31
C HIS A 48 1.30 9.83 -7.69
N ALA A 49 0.23 9.05 -7.84
CA ALA A 49 -0.15 8.47 -9.13
C ALA A 49 -0.42 9.55 -10.20
N ARG A 50 -1.12 10.62 -9.81
CA ARG A 50 -1.36 11.78 -10.70
C ARG A 50 -0.07 12.49 -11.10
N ASP A 51 0.85 12.66 -10.17
CA ASP A 51 2.14 13.29 -10.41
C ASP A 51 3.02 12.45 -11.36
N LEU A 52 3.08 11.13 -11.17
CA LEU A 52 3.80 10.21 -12.05
C LEU A 52 3.29 10.31 -13.50
N VAL A 53 1.97 10.31 -13.69
CA VAL A 53 1.36 10.44 -15.03
C VAL A 53 1.68 11.80 -15.66
N ARG A 54 1.68 12.88 -14.87
CA ARG A 54 1.96 14.24 -15.37
C ARG A 54 3.41 14.46 -15.76
N ARG A 55 4.36 13.88 -15.03
CA ARG A 55 5.79 14.04 -15.31
C ARG A 55 6.22 13.33 -16.59
N GLY A 56 5.54 12.25 -16.98
CA GLY A 56 5.91 11.44 -18.13
C GLY A 56 7.19 10.64 -17.93
N GLY A 57 7.79 10.15 -19.03
CA GLY A 57 9.07 9.44 -19.01
C GLY A 57 9.10 8.24 -18.07
N GLU A 58 10.19 8.07 -17.31
CA GLU A 58 10.38 6.95 -16.36
C GLU A 58 9.31 6.91 -15.27
N ALA A 59 8.82 8.08 -14.84
CA ALA A 59 7.77 8.16 -13.83
C ALA A 59 6.44 7.56 -14.34
N ALA A 60 6.04 7.88 -15.57
CA ALA A 60 4.86 7.30 -16.19
C ALA A 60 5.06 5.80 -16.49
N ALA A 61 6.26 5.38 -16.88
CA ALA A 61 6.60 3.97 -17.07
C ALA A 61 6.46 3.17 -15.79
N SER A 62 6.94 3.69 -14.66
CA SER A 62 6.78 3.07 -13.35
C SER A 62 5.30 2.90 -12.97
N HIS A 63 4.49 3.94 -13.21
CA HIS A 63 3.06 3.87 -12.94
C HIS A 63 2.36 2.86 -13.85
N MET A 64 2.72 2.81 -15.13
CA MET A 64 2.18 1.82 -16.07
C MET A 64 2.51 0.38 -15.65
N GLU A 65 3.76 0.13 -15.24
CA GLU A 65 4.19 -1.17 -14.73
C GLU A 65 3.38 -1.57 -13.47
N GLN A 66 3.15 -0.60 -12.60
CA GLN A 66 2.33 -0.78 -11.40
C GLN A 66 0.89 -1.19 -11.74
N CYS A 67 0.31 -0.60 -12.80
CA CYS A 67 -1.08 -0.86 -13.20
C CYS A 67 -1.24 -2.10 -14.07
N THR A 68 -0.19 -2.54 -14.78
CA THR A 68 -0.22 -3.70 -15.70
C THR A 68 0.31 -4.95 -15.04
N THR A 69 1.62 -5.04 -14.86
CA THR A 69 2.28 -6.25 -14.35
C THR A 69 1.89 -6.55 -12.90
N PHE A 70 1.83 -5.51 -12.07
CA PHE A 70 1.48 -5.61 -10.65
C PHE A 70 0.04 -5.16 -10.36
N GLY A 71 -0.82 -5.08 -11.39
CA GLY A 71 -2.16 -4.49 -11.28
C GLY A 71 -3.03 -5.14 -10.21
N LYS A 72 -2.98 -6.46 -10.06
CA LYS A 72 -3.72 -7.18 -9.01
C LYS A 72 -3.25 -6.77 -7.61
N THR A 73 -1.94 -6.70 -7.39
CA THR A 73 -1.34 -6.31 -6.12
C THR A 73 -1.59 -4.82 -5.81
N TYR A 74 -1.57 -3.98 -6.84
CA TYR A 74 -1.91 -2.56 -6.75
C TYR A 74 -3.36 -2.34 -6.31
N ILE A 75 -4.31 -3.05 -6.94
CA ILE A 75 -5.74 -3.00 -6.58
C ILE A 75 -5.93 -3.55 -5.16
N LEU A 76 -5.33 -4.71 -4.83
CA LEU A 76 -5.44 -5.31 -3.51
C LEU A 76 -4.99 -4.35 -2.40
N ARG A 77 -3.87 -3.64 -2.59
CA ARG A 77 -3.40 -2.61 -1.65
C ARG A 77 -4.42 -1.49 -1.50
N ASN A 78 -4.91 -0.93 -2.60
CA ASN A 78 -5.83 0.21 -2.55
C ASN A 78 -7.18 -0.17 -1.93
N CYS A 79 -7.71 -1.34 -2.27
CA CYS A 79 -8.91 -1.90 -1.62
C CYS A 79 -8.67 -2.19 -0.14
N GLY A 80 -7.47 -2.68 0.22
CA GLY A 80 -7.09 -2.93 1.60
C GLY A 80 -7.06 -1.65 2.46
N ILE A 81 -6.55 -0.53 1.92
CA ILE A 81 -6.59 0.78 2.59
C ILE A 81 -8.05 1.25 2.79
N ALA A 82 -8.87 1.17 1.74
CA ALA A 82 -10.27 1.58 1.81
C ALA A 82 -11.07 0.72 2.79
N LEU A 83 -10.90 -0.59 2.75
CA LEU A 83 -11.54 -1.53 3.67
C LEU A 83 -11.05 -1.32 5.12
N GLY A 84 -9.74 -1.14 5.31
CA GLY A 84 -9.17 -0.84 6.62
C GLY A 84 -9.76 0.43 7.23
N LEU A 85 -9.89 1.50 6.44
CA LEU A 85 -10.53 2.73 6.87
C LEU A 85 -12.01 2.52 7.24
N ALA A 86 -12.76 1.81 6.40
CA ALA A 86 -14.17 1.51 6.66
C ALA A 86 -14.34 0.69 7.96
N LEU A 87 -13.49 -0.31 8.19
CA LEU A 87 -13.51 -1.11 9.42
C LEU A 87 -13.14 -0.28 10.65
N VAL A 88 -12.11 0.58 10.58
CA VAL A 88 -11.75 1.47 11.70
C VAL A 88 -12.92 2.38 12.07
N VAL A 89 -13.58 2.98 11.08
CA VAL A 89 -14.77 3.84 11.32
C VAL A 89 -15.92 3.03 11.91
N ALA A 90 -16.21 1.85 11.37
CA ALA A 90 -17.28 0.98 11.86
C ALA A 90 -17.03 0.55 13.31
N LEU A 91 -15.80 0.16 13.67
CA LEU A 91 -15.43 -0.23 15.02
C LEU A 91 -15.44 0.96 16.00
N ALA A 92 -15.05 2.16 15.54
CA ALA A 92 -15.14 3.37 16.36
C ALA A 92 -16.59 3.74 16.69
N ILE A 93 -17.53 3.49 15.78
CA ILE A 93 -18.96 3.74 15.98
C ILE A 93 -19.59 2.61 16.85
N ALA A 94 -19.31 1.34 16.51
CA ALA A 94 -19.91 0.20 17.17
C ALA A 94 -19.38 -0.05 18.59
N GLN A 95 -18.15 0.40 18.87
CA GLN A 95 -17.47 0.25 20.17
C GLN A 95 -17.60 -1.16 20.77
N PRO A 96 -17.27 -2.23 20.01
CA PRO A 96 -17.48 -3.57 20.49
C PRO A 96 -16.61 -3.86 21.72
N VAL A 97 -17.23 -4.47 22.74
CA VAL A 97 -16.58 -4.78 24.02
C VAL A 97 -16.20 -6.26 24.11
N GLY A 98 -15.39 -6.61 25.11
CA GLY A 98 -15.00 -7.96 25.40
C GLY A 98 -14.12 -8.61 24.32
N ILE A 99 -14.04 -9.94 24.34
CA ILE A 99 -13.13 -10.70 23.48
C ILE A 99 -13.46 -10.58 21.99
N ALA A 100 -14.73 -10.45 21.63
CA ALA A 100 -15.16 -10.25 20.25
C ALA A 100 -14.68 -8.90 19.69
N GLY A 101 -14.76 -7.83 20.49
CA GLY A 101 -14.23 -6.53 20.14
C GLY A 101 -12.73 -6.56 19.93
N LEU A 102 -11.99 -7.25 20.80
CA LEU A 102 -10.55 -7.40 20.65
C LEU A 102 -10.19 -8.11 19.34
N TRP A 103 -10.84 -9.22 19.01
CA TRP A 103 -10.60 -9.93 17.75
C TRP A 103 -10.91 -9.08 16.52
N ALA A 104 -12.01 -8.32 16.55
CA ALA A 104 -12.34 -7.41 15.44
C ALA A 104 -11.23 -6.37 15.20
N TRP A 105 -10.67 -5.80 16.25
CA TRP A 105 -9.54 -4.89 16.15
C TRP A 105 -8.25 -5.58 15.69
N ILE A 106 -7.95 -6.79 16.16
CA ILE A 106 -6.79 -7.57 15.71
C ILE A 106 -6.87 -7.87 14.21
N PHE A 107 -8.04 -8.31 13.71
CA PHE A 107 -8.23 -8.54 12.27
C PHE A 107 -8.07 -7.27 11.44
N THR A 108 -8.63 -6.16 11.91
CA THR A 108 -8.48 -4.86 11.24
C THR A 108 -7.01 -4.42 11.22
N ALA A 109 -6.30 -4.59 12.32
CA ALA A 109 -4.89 -4.28 12.42
C ALA A 109 -4.03 -5.16 11.50
N ALA A 110 -4.31 -6.47 11.44
CA ALA A 110 -3.63 -7.39 10.54
C ALA A 110 -3.83 -7.00 9.06
N LEU A 111 -5.05 -6.60 8.68
CA LEU A 111 -5.35 -6.08 7.34
C LEU A 111 -4.52 -4.83 7.02
N ILE A 112 -4.47 -3.86 7.93
CA ILE A 112 -3.71 -2.62 7.75
C ILE A 112 -2.21 -2.92 7.60
N VAL A 113 -1.65 -3.79 8.44
CA VAL A 113 -0.25 -4.19 8.37
C VAL A 113 0.05 -4.91 7.05
N ALA A 114 -0.79 -5.86 6.65
CA ALA A 114 -0.63 -6.57 5.37
C ALA A 114 -0.66 -5.60 4.19
N THR A 115 -1.56 -4.64 4.19
CA THR A 115 -1.67 -3.59 3.17
C THR A 115 -0.42 -2.72 3.11
N ALA A 116 0.14 -2.34 4.26
CA ALA A 116 1.39 -1.58 4.33
C ALA A 116 2.59 -2.38 3.81
N VAL A 117 2.67 -3.69 4.12
CA VAL A 117 3.71 -4.59 3.60
C VAL A 117 3.62 -4.70 2.08
N ILE A 118 2.42 -4.87 1.53
CA ILE A 118 2.19 -4.89 0.08
C ILE A 118 2.65 -3.58 -0.56
N GLY A 119 2.33 -2.44 0.05
CA GLY A 119 2.76 -1.13 -0.42
C GLY A 119 4.28 -0.99 -0.48
N ARG A 120 4.98 -1.48 0.54
CA ARG A 120 6.46 -1.51 0.58
C ARG A 120 7.04 -2.44 -0.48
N ALA A 121 6.48 -3.64 -0.62
CA ALA A 121 6.93 -4.60 -1.63
C ALA A 121 6.80 -4.02 -3.04
N LEU A 122 5.67 -3.39 -3.38
CA LEU A 122 5.46 -2.72 -4.65
C LEU A 122 6.50 -1.63 -4.91
N PHE A 123 6.82 -0.81 -3.89
CA PHE A 123 7.84 0.22 -4.01
C PHE A 123 9.19 -0.38 -4.42
N TYR A 124 9.67 -1.41 -3.72
CA TYR A 124 10.97 -2.02 -4.01
C TYR A 124 11.04 -2.69 -5.38
N VAL A 125 9.97 -3.37 -5.78
CA VAL A 125 9.93 -4.04 -7.10
C VAL A 125 9.92 -3.04 -8.25
N LEU A 126 9.27 -1.88 -8.08
CA LEU A 126 9.14 -0.89 -9.14
C LEU A 126 10.36 0.02 -9.27
N VAL A 127 11.05 0.32 -8.18
CA VAL A 127 12.25 1.20 -8.22
C VAL A 127 13.38 0.56 -9.02
N ILE A 128 13.60 -0.75 -8.87
CA ILE A 128 14.72 -1.44 -9.53
C ILE A 128 14.59 -1.46 -11.06
N PRO A 129 13.45 -1.87 -11.68
CA PRO A 129 13.34 -1.96 -13.14
C PRO A 129 13.39 -0.62 -13.88
N THR A 130 12.87 0.44 -13.27
CA THR A 130 12.67 1.73 -13.97
C THR A 130 13.79 2.74 -13.76
N THR A 131 14.62 2.57 -12.74
CA THR A 131 15.70 3.49 -12.39
C THR A 131 17.11 2.99 -12.74
N MET A 132 17.23 1.72 -13.13
CA MET A 132 18.53 1.20 -13.57
C MET A 132 18.96 1.78 -14.93
N PRO A 133 20.25 2.06 -15.12
CA PRO A 133 20.76 2.52 -16.43
C PRO A 133 20.36 1.57 -17.55
N GLY A 134 19.92 2.10 -18.70
CA GLY A 134 19.42 1.31 -19.83
C GLY A 134 20.38 0.20 -20.29
N ALA A 135 21.70 0.41 -20.19
CA ALA A 135 22.71 -0.59 -20.48
C ALA A 135 22.58 -1.89 -19.66
N PHE A 136 21.98 -1.84 -18.48
CA PHE A 136 21.72 -3.05 -17.68
C PHE A 136 20.60 -3.89 -18.27
N PHE A 137 19.60 -3.27 -18.87
CA PHE A 137 18.42 -3.93 -19.45
C PHE A 137 18.71 -4.53 -20.83
N TRP A 138 19.62 -3.95 -21.63
CA TRP A 138 19.97 -4.43 -22.97
C TRP A 138 20.51 -5.86 -22.98
N ARG A 139 20.98 -6.36 -21.85
CA ARG A 139 21.43 -7.76 -21.70
C ARG A 139 20.36 -8.69 -21.15
N ASN A 140 19.20 -8.16 -20.74
CA ASN A 140 18.13 -8.93 -20.15
C ASN A 140 16.98 -9.12 -21.13
N LYS A 141 17.06 -10.17 -21.94
CA LYS A 141 16.03 -10.50 -22.95
C LYS A 141 14.62 -10.62 -22.34
N GLY A 142 14.50 -11.12 -21.12
CA GLY A 142 13.21 -11.25 -20.43
C GLY A 142 12.57 -9.88 -20.13
N PHE A 143 13.39 -8.89 -19.74
CA PHE A 143 12.92 -7.52 -19.54
C PHE A 143 12.52 -6.85 -20.87
N GLU A 144 13.30 -7.04 -21.92
CA GLU A 144 12.97 -6.52 -23.26
C GLU A 144 11.62 -7.04 -23.76
N GLU A 145 11.41 -8.36 -23.70
CA GLU A 145 10.13 -8.96 -24.10
C GLU A 145 8.98 -8.44 -23.26
N HIS A 146 9.19 -8.31 -21.95
CA HIS A 146 8.22 -7.76 -21.04
C HIS A 146 7.89 -6.31 -21.38
N ALA A 147 8.90 -5.45 -21.56
CA ALA A 147 8.74 -4.05 -21.93
C ALA A 147 7.99 -3.86 -23.25
N ARG A 148 8.23 -4.76 -24.23
CA ARG A 148 7.51 -4.75 -25.52
C ARG A 148 6.04 -5.17 -25.33
N LYS A 149 5.78 -6.24 -24.56
CA LYS A 149 4.42 -6.72 -24.28
C LYS A 149 3.56 -5.71 -23.53
N THR A 150 4.15 -5.01 -22.58
CA THR A 150 3.45 -4.01 -21.73
C THR A 150 3.39 -2.61 -22.35
N GLY A 151 4.12 -2.38 -23.45
CA GLY A 151 4.22 -1.06 -24.09
C GLY A 151 5.24 -0.12 -23.45
N LEU A 152 5.98 -0.54 -22.43
CA LEU A 152 7.06 0.22 -21.80
C LEU A 152 8.15 0.61 -22.81
N ALA A 153 8.44 -0.26 -23.79
CA ALA A 153 9.42 0.01 -24.84
C ALA A 153 9.08 1.23 -25.71
N LYS A 154 7.81 1.64 -25.75
CA LYS A 154 7.36 2.82 -26.52
C LYS A 154 7.50 4.13 -25.73
N MET A 155 7.79 4.05 -24.43
CA MET A 155 7.95 5.22 -23.58
C MET A 155 9.36 5.78 -23.70
N PRO A 156 9.53 7.10 -23.83
CA PRO A 156 10.85 7.74 -23.83
C PRO A 156 11.59 7.41 -22.53
N GLN A 157 12.91 7.21 -22.63
CA GLN A 157 13.82 7.03 -21.48
C GLN A 157 13.76 5.67 -20.75
N VAL A 158 12.99 4.70 -21.19
CA VAL A 158 13.00 3.35 -20.58
C VAL A 158 14.27 2.55 -20.97
N GLY A 159 15.01 2.99 -21.97
CA GLY A 159 16.29 2.40 -22.37
C GLY A 159 16.17 1.07 -23.13
N VAL A 160 14.98 0.68 -23.58
CA VAL A 160 14.77 -0.45 -24.48
C VAL A 160 14.91 0.04 -25.92
N LEU A 161 15.82 -0.58 -26.68
CA LEU A 161 16.01 -0.24 -28.08
C LEU A 161 14.77 -0.56 -28.92
N PRO A 162 14.44 0.28 -29.91
CA PRO A 162 13.40 -0.03 -30.88
C PRO A 162 13.71 -1.32 -31.66
N ASP A 163 12.68 -1.97 -32.18
CA ASP A 163 12.80 -3.26 -32.91
C ASP A 163 13.66 -3.24 -34.17
N ALA A 164 14.24 -2.11 -34.54
CA ALA A 164 15.00 -1.88 -35.77
C ALA A 164 16.51 -2.00 -35.60
N HIS A 165 16.99 -2.94 -34.77
CA HIS A 165 18.40 -3.31 -34.71
C HIS A 165 18.59 -4.82 -34.82
#